data_2c0ad8c8503367bf929df8a4307edcc9
#
_entry.id   2c0ad8c8503367bf929df8a4307edcc9
#
_cell.length_a   1.000
_cell.length_b   1.000
_cell.length_c   1.000
_cell.angle_alpha   90.00
_cell.angle_beta   90.00
_cell.angle_gamma   90.00
#
_symmetry.space_group_name_H-M   'P 1'
#
loop_
_entity.id
_entity.type
_entity.pdbx_description
1 polymer ?
#
loop_
_entity_poly.entity_id
_entity_poly.type
_entity_poly.pdbx_seq_one_letter_code
_entity_poly.pdbx_strand_id
1 'polypeptide(L)'
;MNSIRAVLFDFDGTLTLPGNIDFAGIKKAIRCPGDVPILEFIEFLPSAAGQRKAWRVLEQFEDQAARCSRPNDGAEGLIRFLKRRHIRRGILTRNRRASVETALKNFAHVRRADFNVIITRDHVQRPKPDPEGVLLAARRLRVPAATLLMVGDYRYDIEAGQCAGASTVFLESALTTRRPNPCADFTVRTLSEISGIIDRLNRSRKKAHKNQS
;
A
#
# COMPACT_ATOMS: atom_id res chain seq x y z
N MET A 1 -19.69 -2.40 9.33
CA MET A 1 -18.68 -2.54 8.24
C MET A 1 -19.22 -3.43 7.13
N ASN A 2 -18.84 -3.13 5.87
CA ASN A 2 -19.27 -3.91 4.71
C ASN A 2 -18.45 -5.19 4.55
N SER A 3 -18.98 -6.19 3.81
CA SER A 3 -18.17 -7.37 3.47
C SER A 3 -17.02 -6.98 2.56
N ILE A 4 -15.84 -7.51 2.81
CA ILE A 4 -14.63 -7.21 2.04
C ILE A 4 -14.65 -7.99 0.73
N ARG A 5 -14.58 -7.27 -0.38
CA ARG A 5 -14.54 -7.80 -1.76
C ARG A 5 -13.19 -7.63 -2.42
N ALA A 6 -12.37 -6.70 -1.91
CA ALA A 6 -11.01 -6.50 -2.37
C ALA A 6 -10.11 -6.00 -1.24
N VAL A 7 -8.81 -6.33 -1.34
CA VAL A 7 -7.76 -5.81 -0.46
C VAL A 7 -6.77 -5.04 -1.30
N LEU A 8 -6.46 -3.84 -0.88
CA LEU A 8 -5.49 -2.95 -1.49
C LEU A 8 -4.32 -2.80 -0.53
N PHE A 9 -3.14 -3.16 -0.96
CA PHE A 9 -1.93 -3.15 -0.15
C PHE A 9 -1.04 -1.98 -0.53
N ASP A 10 -0.46 -1.31 0.45
CA ASP A 10 0.80 -0.63 0.22
C ASP A 10 1.89 -1.66 -0.11
N PHE A 11 3.04 -1.17 -0.59
CA PHE A 11 4.09 -2.06 -1.08
C PHE A 11 5.28 -2.13 -0.12
N ASP A 12 5.98 -1.01 0.11
CA ASP A 12 7.20 -0.98 0.92
C ASP A 12 6.90 -0.92 2.41
N GLY A 13 7.42 -1.87 3.16
CA GLY A 13 7.10 -2.03 4.59
C GLY A 13 5.81 -2.80 4.83
N THR A 14 4.99 -3.00 3.79
CA THR A 14 3.75 -3.78 3.86
C THR A 14 3.90 -5.13 3.15
N LEU A 15 3.90 -5.18 1.82
CA LEU A 15 4.13 -6.44 1.08
C LEU A 15 5.61 -6.84 1.05
N THR A 16 6.51 -5.88 1.10
CA THR A 16 7.95 -6.11 1.29
C THR A 16 8.36 -5.78 2.72
N LEU A 17 9.49 -6.32 3.16
CA LEU A 17 10.09 -6.00 4.46
C LEU A 17 10.34 -4.49 4.57
N PRO A 18 10.13 -3.89 5.75
CA PRO A 18 10.42 -2.48 5.97
C PRO A 18 11.93 -2.18 5.95
N GLY A 19 12.28 -0.92 5.64
CA GLY A 19 13.67 -0.44 5.71
C GLY A 19 14.49 -0.65 4.45
N ASN A 20 13.93 -1.19 3.36
CA ASN A 20 14.66 -1.38 2.11
C ASN A 20 14.96 -0.04 1.40
N ILE A 21 14.09 0.97 1.53
CA ILE A 21 14.31 2.30 0.95
C ILE A 21 14.99 3.19 2.00
N ASP A 22 16.16 3.74 1.65
CA ASP A 22 16.86 4.73 2.47
C ASP A 22 16.29 6.14 2.23
N PHE A 23 15.14 6.43 2.85
CA PHE A 23 14.51 7.74 2.76
C PHE A 23 15.40 8.88 3.28
N ALA A 24 16.25 8.62 4.28
CA ALA A 24 17.17 9.63 4.81
C ALA A 24 18.26 9.96 3.79
N GLY A 25 18.83 8.94 3.15
CA GLY A 25 19.80 9.11 2.06
C GLY A 25 19.21 9.85 0.87
N ILE A 26 17.97 9.54 0.45
CA ILE A 26 17.28 10.28 -0.61
C ILE A 26 17.17 11.76 -0.23
N LYS A 27 16.61 12.07 0.94
CA LYS A 27 16.41 13.45 1.40
C LYS A 27 17.74 14.21 1.42
N LYS A 28 18.78 13.60 1.95
CA LYS A 28 20.13 14.20 1.97
C LYS A 28 20.64 14.48 0.55
N ALA A 29 20.50 13.53 -0.37
CA ALA A 29 20.99 13.64 -1.75
C ALA A 29 20.30 14.74 -2.55
N ILE A 30 18.99 14.93 -2.35
CA ILE A 30 18.21 15.99 -3.03
C ILE A 30 18.06 17.27 -2.20
N ARG A 31 18.65 17.35 -1.01
CA ARG A 31 18.54 18.46 -0.05
C ARG A 31 17.09 18.75 0.39
N CYS A 32 16.29 17.69 0.52
CA CYS A 32 14.91 17.78 1.03
C CYS A 32 14.93 17.90 2.56
N PRO A 33 14.20 18.87 3.17
CA PRO A 33 14.06 18.95 4.63
C PRO A 33 13.48 17.68 5.23
N GLY A 34 13.83 17.38 6.50
CA GLY A 34 13.48 16.13 7.15
C GLY A 34 11.98 15.87 7.31
N ASP A 35 11.20 16.92 7.47
CA ASP A 35 9.74 16.92 7.68
C ASP A 35 8.93 16.97 6.38
N VAL A 36 9.56 17.38 5.25
CA VAL A 36 8.88 17.50 3.96
C VAL A 36 8.81 16.14 3.23
N PRO A 37 7.65 15.74 2.70
CA PRO A 37 7.53 14.53 1.89
C PRO A 37 8.30 14.68 0.56
N ILE A 38 8.95 13.58 0.12
CA ILE A 38 9.91 13.60 -1.00
C ILE A 38 9.25 13.96 -2.34
N LEU A 39 8.10 13.35 -2.67
CA LEU A 39 7.45 13.58 -3.96
C LEU A 39 7.02 15.04 -4.09
N GLU A 40 6.35 15.54 -3.07
CA GLU A 40 5.89 16.92 -2.98
C GLU A 40 7.07 17.91 -3.03
N PHE A 41 8.16 17.62 -2.33
CA PHE A 41 9.37 18.43 -2.42
C PHE A 41 9.91 18.51 -3.85
N ILE A 42 9.97 17.37 -4.55
CA ILE A 42 10.49 17.34 -5.94
C ILE A 42 9.59 18.16 -6.87
N GLU A 43 8.27 18.03 -6.74
CA GLU A 43 7.29 18.75 -7.55
C GLU A 43 7.35 20.27 -7.36
N PHE A 44 7.65 20.73 -6.14
CA PHE A 44 7.77 22.14 -5.80
C PHE A 44 9.17 22.76 -6.06
N LEU A 45 10.14 22.01 -6.57
CA LEU A 45 11.43 22.57 -6.94
C LEU A 45 11.26 23.61 -8.06
N PRO A 46 11.93 24.79 -7.97
CA PRO A 46 11.68 25.92 -8.85
C PRO A 46 12.15 25.74 -10.28
N SER A 47 13.00 24.74 -10.57
CA SER A 47 13.52 24.52 -11.90
C SER A 47 13.25 23.10 -12.41
N ALA A 48 12.84 22.99 -13.67
CA ALA A 48 12.64 21.70 -14.33
C ALA A 48 13.93 20.85 -14.37
N ALA A 49 15.09 21.46 -14.43
CA ALA A 49 16.39 20.77 -14.37
C ALA A 49 16.61 20.17 -12.96
N GLY A 50 16.30 20.93 -11.91
CA GLY A 50 16.35 20.46 -10.52
C GLY A 50 15.39 19.31 -10.27
N GLN A 51 14.14 19.44 -10.72
CA GLN A 51 13.14 18.37 -10.65
C GLN A 51 13.64 17.09 -11.32
N ARG A 52 14.09 17.16 -12.57
CA ARG A 52 14.63 15.99 -13.30
C ARG A 52 15.82 15.34 -12.59
N LYS A 53 16.70 16.15 -11.97
CA LYS A 53 17.83 15.62 -11.20
C LYS A 53 17.34 14.89 -9.95
N ALA A 54 16.42 15.48 -9.21
CA ALA A 54 15.88 14.90 -7.99
C ALA A 54 15.08 13.61 -8.26
N TRP A 55 14.27 13.58 -9.33
CA TRP A 55 13.58 12.38 -9.79
C TRP A 55 14.56 11.24 -10.10
N ARG A 56 15.65 11.51 -10.83
CA ARG A 56 16.67 10.48 -11.11
C ARG A 56 17.32 9.93 -9.84
N VAL A 57 17.58 10.77 -8.86
CA VAL A 57 18.11 10.32 -7.56
C VAL A 57 17.10 9.39 -6.87
N LEU A 58 15.85 9.81 -6.75
CA LEU A 58 14.79 8.98 -6.15
C LEU A 58 14.69 7.62 -6.85
N GLU A 59 14.66 7.61 -8.19
CA GLU A 59 14.56 6.40 -9.00
C GLU A 59 15.75 5.44 -8.77
N GLN A 60 16.98 5.97 -8.62
CA GLN A 60 18.15 5.15 -8.32
C GLN A 60 18.01 4.42 -6.97
N PHE A 61 17.56 5.13 -5.93
CA PHE A 61 17.32 4.53 -4.61
C PHE A 61 16.18 3.49 -4.65
N GLU A 62 15.09 3.80 -5.35
CA GLU A 62 13.99 2.85 -5.53
C GLU A 62 14.43 1.58 -6.29
N ASP A 63 15.25 1.72 -7.34
CA ASP A 63 15.77 0.58 -8.10
C ASP A 63 16.69 -0.30 -7.26
N GLN A 64 17.56 0.31 -6.47
CA GLN A 64 18.41 -0.43 -5.55
C GLN A 64 17.58 -1.17 -4.51
N ALA A 65 16.63 -0.49 -3.87
CA ALA A 65 15.72 -1.10 -2.91
C ALA A 65 14.91 -2.24 -3.53
N ALA A 66 14.39 -2.06 -4.74
CA ALA A 66 13.61 -3.07 -5.45
C ALA A 66 14.40 -4.36 -5.74
N ARG A 67 15.68 -4.23 -6.12
CA ARG A 67 16.56 -5.39 -6.36
C ARG A 67 16.85 -6.20 -5.10
N CYS A 68 16.94 -5.54 -3.95
CA CYS A 68 17.26 -6.16 -2.67
C CYS A 68 16.03 -6.50 -1.82
N SER A 69 14.83 -6.09 -2.26
CA SER A 69 13.60 -6.28 -1.50
C SER A 69 13.29 -7.76 -1.29
N ARG A 70 12.67 -8.05 -0.16
CA ARG A 70 12.16 -9.40 0.17
C ARG A 70 10.70 -9.29 0.56
N PRO A 71 9.87 -10.34 0.31
CA PRO A 71 8.51 -10.35 0.79
C PRO A 71 8.46 -10.24 2.31
N ASN A 72 7.49 -9.51 2.83
CA ASN A 72 7.22 -9.43 4.26
C ASN A 72 6.59 -10.74 4.75
N ASP A 73 6.79 -11.04 6.04
CA ASP A 73 6.26 -12.26 6.66
C ASP A 73 4.74 -12.34 6.52
N GLY A 74 4.28 -13.47 6.02
CA GLY A 74 2.86 -13.72 5.76
C GLY A 74 2.31 -13.12 4.45
N ALA A 75 3.04 -12.26 3.72
CA ALA A 75 2.56 -11.60 2.50
C ALA A 75 2.09 -12.62 1.44
N GLU A 76 2.94 -13.56 1.08
CA GLU A 76 2.59 -14.56 0.06
C GLU A 76 1.46 -15.50 0.51
N GLY A 77 1.43 -15.84 1.82
CA GLY A 77 0.36 -16.63 2.43
C GLY A 77 -1.00 -15.92 2.34
N LEU A 78 -1.03 -14.63 2.66
CA LEU A 78 -2.24 -13.80 2.58
C LEU A 78 -2.72 -13.65 1.13
N ILE A 79 -1.82 -13.38 0.18
CA ILE A 79 -2.19 -13.28 -1.24
C ILE A 79 -2.81 -14.60 -1.74
N ARG A 80 -2.25 -15.75 -1.36
CA ARG A 80 -2.83 -17.06 -1.69
C ARG A 80 -4.19 -17.30 -1.03
N PHE A 81 -4.36 -16.88 0.24
CA PHE A 81 -5.63 -16.95 0.94
C PHE A 81 -6.71 -16.14 0.20
N LEU A 82 -6.41 -14.88 -0.15
CA LEU A 82 -7.33 -14.00 -0.89
C LEU A 82 -7.71 -14.59 -2.26
N LYS A 83 -6.74 -15.20 -2.95
CA LYS A 83 -6.97 -15.86 -4.23
C LYS A 83 -7.97 -17.00 -4.11
N ARG A 84 -7.80 -17.89 -3.12
CA ARG A 84 -8.72 -19.00 -2.84
C ARG A 84 -10.14 -18.53 -2.47
N ARG A 85 -10.24 -17.36 -1.84
CA ARG A 85 -11.54 -16.75 -1.45
C ARG A 85 -12.16 -15.89 -2.55
N HIS A 86 -11.54 -15.81 -3.73
CA HIS A 86 -11.96 -14.95 -4.84
C HIS A 86 -12.07 -13.46 -4.46
N ILE A 87 -11.31 -13.03 -3.44
CA ILE A 87 -11.18 -11.63 -3.04
C ILE A 87 -10.16 -10.97 -3.96
N ARG A 88 -10.51 -9.84 -4.57
CA ARG A 88 -9.63 -9.10 -5.47
C ARG A 88 -8.47 -8.49 -4.70
N ARG A 89 -7.31 -8.40 -5.34
CA ARG A 89 -6.05 -7.94 -4.75
C ARG A 89 -5.47 -6.83 -5.59
N GLY A 90 -5.04 -5.77 -4.93
CA GLY A 90 -4.36 -4.66 -5.59
C GLY A 90 -3.17 -4.17 -4.80
N ILE A 91 -2.29 -3.45 -5.47
CA ILE A 91 -1.20 -2.66 -4.89
C ILE A 91 -1.50 -1.19 -5.09
N LEU A 92 -1.27 -0.37 -4.08
CA LEU A 92 -1.29 1.09 -4.15
C LEU A 92 -0.03 1.65 -3.48
N THR A 93 0.90 2.18 -4.25
CA THR A 93 2.19 2.64 -3.77
C THR A 93 2.55 4.02 -4.30
N ARG A 94 3.44 4.71 -3.59
CA ARG A 94 4.07 5.96 -4.03
C ARG A 94 5.32 5.72 -4.91
N ASN A 95 5.70 4.46 -5.11
CA ASN A 95 6.77 4.09 -6.03
C ASN A 95 6.32 4.16 -7.48
N ARG A 96 7.29 4.14 -8.39
CA ARG A 96 7.05 3.94 -9.82
C ARG A 96 6.80 2.47 -10.16
N ARG A 97 6.15 2.24 -11.28
CA ARG A 97 5.77 0.89 -11.74
C ARG A 97 6.95 -0.06 -11.90
N ALA A 98 8.06 0.43 -12.50
CA ALA A 98 9.24 -0.38 -12.76
C ALA A 98 9.85 -0.97 -11.48
N SER A 99 9.89 -0.20 -10.38
CA SER A 99 10.41 -0.64 -9.08
C SER A 99 9.53 -1.73 -8.47
N VAL A 100 8.20 -1.58 -8.53
CA VAL A 100 7.26 -2.63 -8.07
C VAL A 100 7.43 -3.93 -8.85
N GLU A 101 7.52 -3.85 -10.19
CA GLU A 101 7.67 -5.03 -11.05
C GLU A 101 9.03 -5.73 -10.81
N THR A 102 10.09 -4.97 -10.54
CA THR A 102 11.41 -5.51 -10.18
C THR A 102 11.35 -6.23 -8.83
N ALA A 103 10.79 -5.59 -7.81
CA ALA A 103 10.68 -6.17 -6.47
C ALA A 103 9.82 -7.43 -6.43
N LEU A 104 8.73 -7.49 -7.20
CA LEU A 104 7.88 -8.69 -7.29
C LEU A 104 8.60 -9.92 -7.87
N LYS A 105 9.72 -9.75 -8.59
CA LYS A 105 10.53 -10.89 -9.04
C LYS A 105 11.21 -11.64 -7.91
N ASN A 106 11.42 -10.98 -6.77
CA ASN A 106 12.06 -11.56 -5.57
C ASN A 106 11.10 -12.38 -4.70
N PHE A 107 9.80 -12.37 -5.01
CA PHE A 107 8.83 -13.22 -4.33
C PHE A 107 8.91 -14.65 -4.86
N ALA A 108 8.83 -15.66 -3.98
CA ALA A 108 8.95 -17.06 -4.37
C ALA A 108 7.67 -17.57 -5.07
N HIS A 109 6.49 -17.21 -4.54
CA HIS A 109 5.21 -17.80 -4.94
C HIS A 109 4.18 -16.79 -5.44
N VAL A 110 4.50 -15.49 -5.44
CA VAL A 110 3.61 -14.41 -5.89
C VAL A 110 4.24 -13.69 -7.07
N ARG A 111 3.42 -13.41 -8.08
CA ARG A 111 3.83 -12.73 -9.30
C ARG A 111 2.90 -11.54 -9.57
N ARG A 112 3.29 -10.69 -10.51
CA ARG A 112 2.46 -9.57 -10.98
C ARG A 112 1.04 -10.02 -11.33
N ALA A 113 0.86 -11.18 -11.94
CA ALA A 113 -0.43 -11.74 -12.36
C ALA A 113 -1.36 -12.11 -11.20
N ASP A 114 -0.85 -12.21 -9.97
CA ASP A 114 -1.68 -12.44 -8.79
C ASP A 114 -2.39 -11.18 -8.30
N PHE A 115 -2.06 -10.01 -8.83
CA PHE A 115 -2.72 -8.74 -8.53
C PHE A 115 -3.64 -8.31 -9.67
N ASN A 116 -4.89 -8.02 -9.35
CA ASN A 116 -5.91 -7.57 -10.30
C ASN A 116 -5.66 -6.11 -10.74
N VAL A 117 -5.01 -5.31 -9.88
CA VAL A 117 -4.64 -3.92 -10.17
C VAL A 117 -3.34 -3.56 -9.47
N ILE A 118 -2.51 -2.74 -10.11
CA ILE A 118 -1.37 -2.05 -9.49
C ILE A 118 -1.51 -0.58 -9.82
N ILE A 119 -1.63 0.24 -8.78
CA ILE A 119 -1.65 1.70 -8.85
C ILE A 119 -0.34 2.20 -8.25
N THR A 120 0.40 2.96 -9.05
CA THR A 120 1.67 3.58 -8.69
C THR A 120 1.54 5.09 -8.82
N ARG A 121 2.55 5.88 -8.42
CA ARG A 121 2.54 7.32 -8.63
C ARG A 121 2.34 7.71 -10.11
N ASP A 122 2.70 6.84 -11.04
CA ASP A 122 2.53 7.10 -12.48
C ASP A 122 1.06 7.09 -12.94
N HIS A 123 0.13 6.68 -12.06
CA HIS A 123 -1.30 6.53 -12.39
C HIS A 123 -2.20 7.57 -11.75
N VAL A 124 -1.67 8.41 -10.88
CA VAL A 124 -2.42 9.40 -10.09
C VAL A 124 -1.75 10.76 -10.15
N GLN A 125 -2.53 11.80 -10.06
CA GLN A 125 -2.00 13.16 -9.92
C GLN A 125 -1.66 13.45 -8.46
N ARG A 126 -2.43 12.92 -7.54
CA ARG A 126 -2.26 13.11 -6.10
C ARG A 126 -2.04 11.76 -5.44
N PRO A 127 -0.78 11.45 -5.05
CA PRO A 127 -0.48 10.20 -4.36
C PRO A 127 -1.03 10.22 -2.92
N LYS A 128 -1.02 9.05 -2.25
CA LYS A 128 -1.34 8.95 -0.82
C LYS A 128 -0.64 10.08 -0.02
N PRO A 129 -1.33 10.79 0.86
CA PRO A 129 -2.59 10.46 1.54
C PRO A 129 -3.89 10.81 0.78
N ASP A 130 -3.83 11.38 -0.43
CA ASP A 130 -5.03 11.66 -1.21
C ASP A 130 -5.76 10.34 -1.57
N PRO A 131 -7.11 10.31 -1.51
CA PRO A 131 -7.90 9.13 -1.82
C PRO A 131 -7.93 8.74 -3.31
N GLU A 132 -7.38 9.54 -4.22
CA GLU A 132 -7.44 9.33 -5.67
C GLU A 132 -7.02 7.92 -6.07
N GLY A 133 -5.89 7.42 -5.52
CA GLY A 133 -5.38 6.08 -5.82
C GLY A 133 -6.30 4.96 -5.35
N VAL A 134 -6.90 5.10 -4.17
CA VAL A 134 -7.87 4.12 -3.63
C VAL A 134 -9.14 4.10 -4.48
N LEU A 135 -9.68 5.26 -4.84
CA LEU A 135 -10.86 5.39 -5.69
C LEU A 135 -10.60 4.86 -7.11
N LEU A 136 -9.41 5.11 -7.66
CA LEU A 136 -9.00 4.56 -8.96
C LEU A 136 -8.93 3.03 -8.90
N ALA A 137 -8.34 2.47 -7.83
CA ALA A 137 -8.28 1.03 -7.61
C ALA A 137 -9.69 0.43 -7.49
N ALA A 138 -10.60 1.05 -6.74
CA ALA A 138 -12.00 0.62 -6.60
C ALA A 138 -12.69 0.51 -7.95
N ARG A 139 -12.56 1.55 -8.79
CA ARG A 139 -13.11 1.57 -10.17
C ARG A 139 -12.53 0.43 -11.02
N ARG A 140 -11.20 0.27 -11.06
CA ARG A 140 -10.54 -0.79 -11.86
C ARG A 140 -10.87 -2.19 -11.36
N LEU A 141 -11.04 -2.36 -10.06
CA LEU A 141 -11.46 -3.60 -9.42
C LEU A 141 -12.98 -3.83 -9.55
N ARG A 142 -13.77 -2.85 -10.01
CA ARG A 142 -15.22 -2.92 -10.10
C ARG A 142 -15.87 -3.30 -8.78
N VAL A 143 -15.47 -2.62 -7.71
CA VAL A 143 -16.04 -2.76 -6.36
C VAL A 143 -16.31 -1.39 -5.75
N PRO A 144 -17.33 -1.22 -4.90
CA PRO A 144 -17.50 -0.01 -4.10
C PRO A 144 -16.30 0.17 -3.14
N ALA A 145 -15.83 1.40 -2.96
CA ALA A 145 -14.73 1.69 -2.04
C ALA A 145 -15.02 1.19 -0.60
N ALA A 146 -16.25 1.28 -0.15
CA ALA A 146 -16.69 0.77 1.15
C ALA A 146 -16.55 -0.77 1.33
N THR A 147 -16.22 -1.53 0.28
CA THR A 147 -15.92 -2.96 0.32
C THR A 147 -14.43 -3.26 0.12
N LEU A 148 -13.60 -2.22 0.08
CA LEU A 148 -12.14 -2.33 0.09
C LEU A 148 -11.61 -2.39 1.52
N LEU A 149 -10.52 -3.11 1.69
CA LEU A 149 -9.67 -3.07 2.86
C LEU A 149 -8.31 -2.50 2.43
N MET A 150 -7.98 -1.28 2.85
CA MET A 150 -6.65 -0.70 2.65
C MET A 150 -5.72 -1.17 3.75
N VAL A 151 -4.59 -1.74 3.39
CA VAL A 151 -3.56 -2.27 4.30
C VAL A 151 -2.27 -1.52 4.07
N GLY A 152 -1.69 -0.94 5.10
CA GLY A 152 -0.43 -0.22 5.02
C GLY A 152 0.27 -0.09 6.37
N ASP A 153 1.54 0.27 6.34
CA ASP A 153 2.39 0.47 7.53
C ASP A 153 2.65 1.95 7.82
N TYR A 154 2.05 2.86 7.03
CA TYR A 154 2.24 4.28 7.19
C TYR A 154 0.90 5.04 7.26
N ARG A 155 0.90 6.20 7.94
CA ARG A 155 -0.31 7.03 8.12
C ARG A 155 -0.99 7.40 6.80
N TYR A 156 -0.23 7.60 5.71
CA TYR A 156 -0.80 7.96 4.41
C TYR A 156 -1.70 6.88 3.82
N ASP A 157 -1.46 5.61 4.15
CA ASP A 157 -2.31 4.50 3.73
C ASP A 157 -3.66 4.56 4.40
N ILE A 158 -3.63 4.85 5.70
CA ILE A 158 -4.82 4.92 6.53
C ILE A 158 -5.65 6.14 6.15
N GLU A 159 -5.02 7.32 6.05
CA GLU A 159 -5.67 8.56 5.61
C GLU A 159 -6.32 8.41 4.23
N ALA A 160 -5.58 7.86 3.24
CA ALA A 160 -6.12 7.63 1.90
C ALA A 160 -7.30 6.65 1.89
N GLY A 161 -7.20 5.55 2.67
CA GLY A 161 -8.27 4.57 2.83
C GLY A 161 -9.53 5.18 3.43
N GLN A 162 -9.40 5.88 4.54
CA GLN A 162 -10.51 6.54 5.26
C GLN A 162 -11.18 7.62 4.40
N CYS A 163 -10.39 8.50 3.76
CA CYS A 163 -10.91 9.53 2.87
C CYS A 163 -11.66 8.95 1.67
N ALA A 164 -11.31 7.73 1.24
CA ALA A 164 -12.03 7.02 0.17
C ALA A 164 -13.26 6.24 0.68
N GLY A 165 -13.50 6.19 2.00
CA GLY A 165 -14.57 5.39 2.62
C GLY A 165 -14.27 3.88 2.65
N ALA A 166 -13.02 3.46 2.52
CA ALA A 166 -12.58 2.08 2.68
C ALA A 166 -12.32 1.75 4.16
N SER A 167 -12.42 0.47 4.53
CA SER A 167 -11.89 0.01 5.82
C SER A 167 -10.37 -0.03 5.78
N THR A 168 -9.72 0.15 6.94
CA THR A 168 -8.27 0.33 7.04
C THR A 168 -7.64 -0.66 8.03
N VAL A 169 -6.46 -1.16 7.68
CA VAL A 169 -5.58 -1.97 8.55
C VAL A 169 -4.22 -1.32 8.61
N PHE A 170 -3.78 -0.98 9.81
CA PHE A 170 -2.42 -0.54 10.07
C PHE A 170 -1.55 -1.75 10.42
N LEU A 171 -0.49 -1.95 9.66
CA LEU A 171 0.53 -2.98 9.94
C LEU A 171 1.62 -2.36 10.81
N GLU A 172 1.60 -2.69 12.11
CA GLU A 172 2.59 -2.23 13.07
C GLU A 172 3.90 -3.04 12.92
N SER A 173 5.01 -2.35 12.81
CA SER A 173 6.35 -2.93 12.78
C SER A 173 7.27 -2.27 13.79
N ALA A 174 8.44 -2.86 14.07
CA ALA A 174 9.43 -2.25 14.95
C ALA A 174 9.89 -0.86 14.50
N LEU A 175 9.81 -0.55 13.20
CA LEU A 175 10.14 0.77 12.66
C LEU A 175 8.99 1.77 12.81
N THR A 176 7.75 1.31 12.92
CA THR A 176 6.55 2.17 13.03
C THR A 176 6.17 2.46 14.49
N THR A 177 6.58 1.63 15.46
CA THR A 177 6.25 1.78 16.89
C THR A 177 6.70 3.10 17.52
N ARG A 178 7.64 3.82 16.91
CA ARG A 178 8.12 5.13 17.36
C ARG A 178 7.26 6.30 16.86
N ARG A 179 6.23 6.06 16.08
CA ARG A 179 5.34 7.08 15.50
C ARG A 179 3.96 6.97 16.10
N PRO A 180 3.18 8.08 16.19
CA PRO A 180 1.78 7.99 16.59
C PRO A 180 1.05 6.99 15.71
N ASN A 181 0.35 6.04 16.34
CA ASN A 181 -0.47 5.07 15.61
C ASN A 181 -1.63 5.81 14.94
N PRO A 182 -1.79 5.72 13.61
CA PRO A 182 -2.95 6.30 12.95
C PRO A 182 -4.23 5.60 13.42
N CYS A 183 -5.35 6.34 13.50
CA CYS A 183 -6.67 5.80 13.85
C CYS A 183 -7.20 4.86 12.76
N ALA A 184 -6.58 3.70 12.56
CA ALA A 184 -7.06 2.68 11.64
C ALA A 184 -8.21 1.88 12.26
N ASP A 185 -9.10 1.29 11.43
CA ASP A 185 -10.16 0.40 11.92
C ASP A 185 -9.60 -0.85 12.60
N PHE A 186 -8.44 -1.31 12.16
CA PHE A 186 -7.72 -2.45 12.74
C PHE A 186 -6.22 -2.18 12.77
N THR A 187 -5.55 -2.70 13.81
CA THR A 187 -4.08 -2.75 13.90
C THR A 187 -3.66 -4.19 14.02
N VAL A 188 -2.65 -4.60 13.26
CA VAL A 188 -2.09 -5.95 13.26
C VAL A 188 -0.56 -5.87 13.29
N ARG A 189 0.09 -6.92 13.76
CA ARG A 189 1.55 -7.05 13.77
C ARG A 189 2.07 -7.93 12.65
N THR A 190 1.20 -8.76 12.08
CA THR A 190 1.53 -9.66 10.97
C THR A 190 0.45 -9.64 9.90
N LEU A 191 0.84 -9.82 8.65
CA LEU A 191 -0.11 -9.91 7.54
C LEU A 191 -1.03 -11.13 7.64
N SER A 192 -0.62 -12.19 8.33
CA SER A 192 -1.44 -13.39 8.52
C SER A 192 -2.71 -13.14 9.36
N GLU A 193 -2.69 -12.17 10.28
CA GLU A 193 -3.86 -11.80 11.09
C GLU A 193 -5.02 -11.23 10.25
N ILE A 194 -4.71 -10.66 9.09
CA ILE A 194 -5.69 -10.04 8.21
C ILE A 194 -6.72 -11.06 7.69
N SER A 195 -6.31 -12.31 7.50
CA SER A 195 -7.22 -13.37 7.10
C SER A 195 -8.38 -13.56 8.08
N GLY A 196 -8.10 -13.50 9.39
CA GLY A 196 -9.10 -13.59 10.45
C GLY A 196 -10.04 -12.37 10.49
N ILE A 197 -9.50 -11.16 10.23
CA ILE A 197 -10.30 -9.93 10.12
C ILE A 197 -11.31 -10.06 8.97
N ILE A 198 -10.84 -10.47 7.80
CA ILE A 198 -11.69 -10.63 6.60
C ILE A 198 -12.77 -11.69 6.83
N ASP A 199 -12.43 -12.84 7.41
CA ASP A 199 -13.39 -13.88 7.71
C ASP A 199 -14.48 -13.41 8.68
N ARG A 200 -14.10 -12.64 9.70
CA ARG A 200 -15.04 -12.05 10.66
C ARG A 200 -16.00 -11.06 10.00
N LEU A 201 -15.48 -10.11 9.24
CA LEU A 201 -16.29 -9.11 8.53
C LEU A 201 -17.27 -9.75 7.54
N ASN A 202 -16.80 -10.79 6.82
CA ASN A 202 -17.62 -11.45 5.81
C ASN A 202 -18.65 -12.42 6.41
N ARG A 203 -18.42 -13.00 7.62
CA ARG A 203 -19.40 -13.84 8.34
C ARG A 203 -20.52 -13.03 8.98
N SER A 204 -20.22 -11.89 9.56
CA SER A 204 -21.21 -11.04 10.26
C SER A 204 -22.35 -10.62 9.34
N ARG A 205 -22.07 -10.39 8.05
CA ARG A 205 -23.10 -10.03 7.05
C ARG A 205 -23.97 -11.21 6.63
N LYS A 206 -23.42 -12.44 6.52
CA LYS A 206 -24.24 -13.62 6.18
C LYS A 206 -25.31 -13.88 7.24
N LYS A 207 -25.02 -13.60 8.53
CA LYS A 207 -26.01 -13.71 9.62
C LYS A 207 -27.07 -12.60 9.54
N ALA A 208 -26.69 -11.37 9.23
CA ALA A 208 -27.64 -10.25 9.12
C ALA A 208 -28.64 -10.44 7.96
N HIS A 209 -28.24 -11.01 6.83
CA HIS A 209 -29.14 -11.30 5.71
C HIS A 209 -30.09 -12.49 5.98
N LYS A 210 -29.65 -13.48 6.79
CA LYS A 210 -30.52 -14.62 7.16
C LYS A 210 -31.63 -14.24 8.15
N ASN A 211 -31.47 -13.17 8.90
CA ASN A 211 -32.47 -12.70 9.89
C ASN A 211 -33.46 -11.68 9.29
N GLN A 212 -33.32 -11.32 8.00
CA GLN A 212 -34.21 -10.39 7.29
C GLN A 212 -35.01 -11.07 6.16
N SER A 213 -34.83 -12.39 6.00
CA SER A 213 -35.61 -13.25 5.09
C SER A 213 -36.50 -14.17 5.90
#